data_ef6a7d10122cf09d034d7f07032c3789
#
_entry.id   ef6a7d10122cf09d034d7f07032c3789
#
_cell.length_a   1.000
_cell.length_b   1.000
_cell.length_c   1.000
_cell.angle_alpha   90.00
_cell.angle_beta   90.00
_cell.angle_gamma   90.00
#
_symmetry.space_group_name_H-M   'P 1'
#
loop_
_entity.id
_entity.type
_entity.pdbx_description
1 polymer ?
#
loop_
_entity_poly.entity_id
_entity_poly.type
_entity_poly.pdbx_seq_one_letter_code
_entity_poly.pdbx_strand_id
1 'polypeptide(L)'
;MSRLIALIAALCFAPALALAQTGNVPLDGRLKKIQETKTISVAYRTDALPFSFEDNEKKPAGYMVDLCRSVIAAIERQIGIVPLQVKWVPVTVQTRFAAVSGGQADMECGATTVTLGRMKEVGFSSLTFVDGTGLLVRSSTAGNSLMDLANKKVGVITGTSNERALAEAMKAKMVNAQVVPVKSRDEGLAQLEAGTIDAFAGDRVLLVGLAGKARDPKSLALLGDALSYEPYAIVLPRGDWAMRHAVDAALAQIYKSSALPEIYNRWFGALGRPSPILEVMYGLGRLPD
;
A
#
# COMPACT_ATOMS: atom_id res chain seq x y z
N MET A 1 80.99 19.29 36.01
CA MET A 1 80.62 18.64 34.75
C MET A 1 79.42 17.76 35.01
N SER A 2 78.23 18.32 34.92
CA SER A 2 76.96 17.62 35.21
C SER A 2 76.20 17.40 33.90
N ARG A 3 75.96 16.16 33.56
CA ARG A 3 75.11 15.76 32.41
C ARG A 3 73.67 15.68 32.83
N LEU A 4 72.82 16.57 32.29
CA LEU A 4 71.36 16.48 32.36
C LEU A 4 70.89 15.43 31.37
N ILE A 5 70.18 14.42 31.86
CA ILE A 5 69.45 13.45 31.02
C ILE A 5 68.00 13.92 30.98
N ALA A 6 67.54 14.34 29.79
CA ALA A 6 66.14 14.67 29.53
C ALA A 6 65.35 13.39 29.17
N LEU A 7 64.38 13.01 30.02
CA LEU A 7 63.39 11.96 29.70
C LEU A 7 62.29 12.57 28.83
N ILE A 8 62.17 12.08 27.61
CA ILE A 8 61.04 12.38 26.73
C ILE A 8 59.95 11.31 27.00
N ALA A 9 58.87 11.71 27.63
CA ALA A 9 57.67 10.87 27.79
C ALA A 9 56.86 10.91 26.48
N ALA A 10 56.85 9.80 25.75
CA ALA A 10 56.00 9.63 24.55
C ALA A 10 54.55 9.31 25.02
N LEU A 11 53.65 10.28 24.90
CA LEU A 11 52.19 10.03 25.06
C LEU A 11 51.68 9.26 23.84
N CYS A 12 51.38 7.98 24.02
CA CYS A 12 50.64 7.20 23.02
C CYS A 12 49.17 7.64 23.01
N PHE A 13 48.78 8.45 22.04
CA PHE A 13 47.38 8.71 21.73
C PHE A 13 46.81 7.48 21.01
N ALA A 14 46.08 6.62 21.74
CA ALA A 14 45.25 5.58 21.09
C ALA A 14 43.99 6.25 20.52
N PRO A 15 43.67 6.08 19.25
CA PRO A 15 42.43 6.56 18.71
C PRO A 15 41.30 5.72 19.34
N ALA A 16 40.44 6.35 20.14
CA ALA A 16 39.19 5.76 20.57
C ALA A 16 38.33 5.57 19.33
N LEU A 17 38.21 4.33 18.83
CA LEU A 17 37.21 3.93 17.89
C LEU A 17 35.85 4.17 18.55
N ALA A 18 35.22 5.30 18.25
CA ALA A 18 33.83 5.53 18.56
C ALA A 18 33.01 4.49 17.76
N LEU A 19 32.66 3.38 18.41
CA LEU A 19 31.62 2.48 17.93
C LEU A 19 30.35 3.34 17.86
N ALA A 20 29.96 3.74 16.66
CA ALA A 20 28.64 4.30 16.40
C ALA A 20 27.63 3.28 16.93
N GLN A 21 27.08 3.54 18.11
CA GLN A 21 25.91 2.80 18.58
C GLN A 21 24.80 3.11 17.59
N THR A 22 24.53 2.17 16.67
CA THR A 22 23.27 2.13 15.95
C THR A 22 22.22 2.04 17.04
N GLY A 23 21.54 3.15 17.33
CA GLY A 23 20.51 3.23 18.32
C GLY A 23 19.43 2.21 18.00
N ASN A 24 19.46 1.07 18.69
CA ASN A 24 18.41 0.08 18.57
C ASN A 24 17.10 0.73 19.02
N VAL A 25 16.17 0.92 18.09
CA VAL A 25 14.80 1.29 18.45
C VAL A 25 14.29 0.24 19.43
N PRO A 26 13.81 0.66 20.61
CA PRO A 26 13.32 -0.29 21.58
C PRO A 26 12.27 -1.21 20.99
N LEU A 27 12.40 -2.50 21.22
CA LEU A 27 11.36 -3.46 20.85
C LEU A 27 10.18 -3.32 21.81
N ASP A 28 9.16 -2.61 21.39
CA ASP A 28 7.90 -2.47 22.09
C ASP A 28 6.71 -2.80 21.18
N GLY A 29 5.50 -2.67 21.66
CA GLY A 29 4.29 -2.85 20.91
C GLY A 29 4.25 -4.17 20.12
N ARG A 30 3.99 -4.06 18.82
CA ARG A 30 3.90 -5.25 17.91
C ARG A 30 5.26 -5.91 17.69
N LEU A 31 6.35 -5.15 17.60
CA LEU A 31 7.68 -5.74 17.40
C LEU A 31 8.07 -6.68 18.56
N LYS A 32 7.79 -6.27 19.80
CA LYS A 32 8.03 -7.10 20.97
C LYS A 32 7.18 -8.38 20.92
N LYS A 33 5.87 -8.25 20.66
CA LYS A 33 4.98 -9.39 20.48
C LYS A 33 5.50 -10.35 19.40
N ILE A 34 5.90 -9.82 18.22
CA ILE A 34 6.42 -10.61 17.09
C ILE A 34 7.69 -11.36 17.52
N GLN A 35 8.60 -10.69 18.24
CA GLN A 35 9.81 -11.32 18.76
C GLN A 35 9.50 -12.47 19.72
N GLU A 36 8.58 -12.27 20.68
CA GLU A 36 8.19 -13.26 21.68
C GLU A 36 7.47 -14.46 21.04
N THR A 37 6.56 -14.22 20.10
CA THR A 37 5.75 -15.26 19.46
C THR A 37 6.40 -15.88 18.23
N LYS A 38 7.48 -15.28 17.71
CA LYS A 38 8.13 -15.64 16.43
C LYS A 38 7.15 -15.68 15.24
N THR A 39 6.04 -14.95 15.35
CA THR A 39 4.97 -14.93 14.36
C THR A 39 4.57 -13.49 14.03
N ILE A 40 4.47 -13.17 12.74
CA ILE A 40 3.87 -11.95 12.24
C ILE A 40 2.57 -12.27 11.51
N SER A 41 1.48 -11.59 11.90
CA SER A 41 0.18 -11.74 11.25
C SER A 41 -0.04 -10.58 10.27
N VAL A 42 -0.32 -10.91 9.01
CA VAL A 42 -0.41 -9.93 7.91
C VAL A 42 -1.79 -10.02 7.26
N ALA A 43 -2.57 -8.97 7.39
CA ALA A 43 -3.84 -8.87 6.69
C ALA A 43 -3.61 -8.57 5.20
N TYR A 44 -4.37 -9.21 4.32
CA TYR A 44 -4.32 -9.01 2.88
C TYR A 44 -5.71 -9.04 2.28
N ARG A 45 -5.89 -8.36 1.13
CA ARG A 45 -7.14 -8.39 0.37
C ARG A 45 -7.15 -9.59 -0.57
N THR A 46 -8.32 -10.19 -0.74
CA THR A 46 -8.48 -11.33 -1.66
C THR A 46 -8.90 -10.90 -3.07
N ASP A 47 -9.28 -9.62 -3.25
CA ASP A 47 -9.96 -9.10 -4.44
C ASP A 47 -9.32 -7.85 -5.07
N ALA A 48 -8.14 -7.42 -4.62
CA ALA A 48 -7.52 -6.16 -5.04
C ALA A 48 -6.33 -6.37 -6.00
N LEU A 49 -6.54 -7.12 -7.10
CA LEU A 49 -5.57 -7.29 -8.20
C LEU A 49 -5.24 -5.92 -8.82
N PRO A 50 -3.97 -5.58 -9.09
CA PRO A 50 -2.74 -6.35 -8.92
C PRO A 50 -2.00 -6.12 -7.59
N PHE A 51 -2.59 -5.41 -6.61
CA PHE A 51 -1.92 -5.04 -5.37
C PHE A 51 -1.93 -6.14 -4.30
N SER A 52 -3.09 -6.74 -4.05
CA SER A 52 -3.29 -7.75 -3.00
C SER A 52 -4.50 -8.60 -3.35
N PHE A 53 -4.28 -9.88 -3.62
CA PHE A 53 -5.33 -10.80 -4.05
C PHE A 53 -4.94 -12.25 -3.74
N GLU A 54 -5.88 -13.17 -3.90
CA GLU A 54 -5.60 -14.60 -3.91
C GLU A 54 -5.28 -15.06 -5.33
N ASP A 55 -4.15 -15.77 -5.48
CA ASP A 55 -3.81 -16.44 -6.72
C ASP A 55 -4.64 -17.73 -6.93
N ASN A 56 -4.35 -18.46 -8.00
CA ASN A 56 -5.06 -19.69 -8.33
C ASN A 56 -4.85 -20.81 -7.30
N GLU A 57 -3.80 -20.73 -6.48
CA GLU A 57 -3.49 -21.66 -5.40
C GLU A 57 -4.04 -21.19 -4.05
N LYS A 58 -4.86 -20.12 -4.03
CA LYS A 58 -5.39 -19.46 -2.84
C LYS A 58 -4.32 -18.89 -1.92
N LYS A 59 -3.18 -18.50 -2.49
CA LYS A 59 -2.09 -17.86 -1.78
C LYS A 59 -2.14 -16.34 -1.97
N PRO A 60 -1.72 -15.55 -0.95
CA PRO A 60 -1.59 -14.11 -1.09
C PRO A 60 -0.57 -13.73 -2.15
N ALA A 61 -0.97 -12.89 -3.09
CA ALA A 61 -0.15 -12.40 -4.19
C ALA A 61 -0.43 -10.91 -4.46
N GLY A 62 0.49 -10.25 -5.16
CA GLY A 62 0.33 -8.85 -5.58
C GLY A 62 1.48 -7.96 -5.17
N TYR A 63 1.51 -6.75 -5.75
CA TYR A 63 2.54 -5.74 -5.50
C TYR A 63 2.74 -5.45 -4.01
N MET A 64 1.64 -5.18 -3.28
CA MET A 64 1.70 -4.88 -1.85
C MET A 64 2.11 -6.10 -1.02
N VAL A 65 1.71 -7.30 -1.44
CA VAL A 65 2.12 -8.55 -0.78
C VAL A 65 3.62 -8.77 -0.93
N ASP A 66 4.20 -8.56 -2.13
CA ASP A 66 5.64 -8.71 -2.36
C ASP A 66 6.43 -7.62 -1.64
N LEU A 67 5.93 -6.38 -1.62
CA LEU A 67 6.53 -5.30 -0.84
C LEU A 67 6.55 -5.65 0.65
N CYS A 68 5.44 -6.14 1.19
CA CYS A 68 5.36 -6.56 2.59
C CYS A 68 6.24 -7.77 2.91
N ARG A 69 6.42 -8.71 2.00
CA ARG A 69 7.42 -9.79 2.18
C ARG A 69 8.83 -9.24 2.37
N SER A 70 9.19 -8.22 1.59
CA SER A 70 10.49 -7.54 1.75
C SER A 70 10.59 -6.77 3.08
N VAL A 71 9.50 -6.15 3.53
CA VAL A 71 9.40 -5.50 4.85
C VAL A 71 9.56 -6.54 5.96
N ILE A 72 8.88 -7.69 5.88
CA ILE A 72 8.99 -8.78 6.85
C ILE A 72 10.44 -9.26 6.96
N ALA A 73 11.12 -9.49 5.83
CA ALA A 73 12.52 -9.89 5.83
C ALA A 73 13.47 -8.86 6.48
N ALA A 74 13.13 -7.56 6.41
CA ALA A 74 13.86 -6.53 7.14
C ALA A 74 13.58 -6.58 8.65
N ILE A 75 12.32 -6.76 9.04
CA ILE A 75 11.91 -6.93 10.45
C ILE A 75 12.60 -8.17 11.06
N GLU A 76 12.63 -9.29 10.35
CA GLU A 76 13.34 -10.52 10.78
C GLU A 76 14.78 -10.23 11.19
N ARG A 77 15.52 -9.50 10.34
CA ARG A 77 16.91 -9.12 10.63
C ARG A 77 17.02 -8.19 11.83
N GLN A 78 16.10 -7.22 11.93
CA GLN A 78 16.10 -6.24 13.03
C GLN A 78 15.87 -6.89 14.40
N ILE A 79 14.94 -7.86 14.47
CA ILE A 79 14.61 -8.53 15.75
C ILE A 79 15.46 -9.79 16.02
N GLY A 80 16.33 -10.17 15.06
CA GLY A 80 17.24 -11.33 15.20
C GLY A 80 16.54 -12.69 15.11
N ILE A 81 15.39 -12.78 14.45
CA ILE A 81 14.62 -14.03 14.26
C ILE A 81 14.41 -14.29 12.78
N VAL A 82 15.05 -15.34 12.25
CA VAL A 82 14.97 -15.75 10.84
C VAL A 82 14.81 -17.27 10.76
N PRO A 83 13.74 -17.79 10.12
CA PRO A 83 12.58 -17.07 9.61
C PRO A 83 11.50 -16.80 10.67
N LEU A 84 10.72 -15.75 10.45
CA LEU A 84 9.44 -15.57 11.14
C LEU A 84 8.37 -16.48 10.53
N GLN A 85 7.47 -16.99 11.36
CA GLN A 85 6.24 -17.56 10.86
C GLN A 85 5.31 -16.45 10.39
N VAL A 86 4.97 -16.43 9.09
CA VAL A 86 4.01 -15.47 8.52
C VAL A 86 2.62 -16.09 8.51
N LYS A 87 1.70 -15.46 9.26
CA LYS A 87 0.27 -15.80 9.25
C LYS A 87 -0.49 -14.81 8.37
N TRP A 88 -0.97 -15.26 7.22
CA TRP A 88 -1.81 -14.44 6.35
C TRP A 88 -3.26 -14.46 6.80
N VAL A 89 -3.88 -13.27 6.89
CA VAL A 89 -5.26 -13.05 7.37
C VAL A 89 -6.05 -12.39 6.24
N PRO A 90 -7.00 -13.10 5.61
CA PRO A 90 -7.82 -12.51 4.55
C PRO A 90 -8.79 -11.48 5.13
N VAL A 91 -8.88 -10.32 4.48
CA VAL A 91 -9.76 -9.23 4.89
C VAL A 91 -10.51 -8.61 3.72
N THR A 92 -11.63 -7.97 4.01
CA THR A 92 -12.43 -7.18 3.07
C THR A 92 -12.19 -5.67 3.25
N VAL A 93 -12.82 -4.83 2.42
CA VAL A 93 -12.86 -3.37 2.62
C VAL A 93 -13.37 -3.02 4.01
N GLN A 94 -14.37 -3.76 4.50
CA GLN A 94 -15.07 -3.48 5.76
C GLN A 94 -14.30 -3.95 6.99
N THR A 95 -13.52 -5.04 6.87
CA THR A 95 -12.91 -5.70 8.04
C THR A 95 -11.43 -5.34 8.25
N ARG A 96 -10.73 -4.77 7.24
CA ARG A 96 -9.28 -4.57 7.27
C ARG A 96 -8.78 -3.71 8.44
N PHE A 97 -9.49 -2.62 8.77
CA PHE A 97 -9.08 -1.74 9.88
C PHE A 97 -9.28 -2.42 11.23
N ALA A 98 -10.43 -3.05 11.43
CA ALA A 98 -10.72 -3.81 12.64
C ALA A 98 -9.72 -4.98 12.85
N ALA A 99 -9.27 -5.62 11.79
CA ALA A 99 -8.26 -6.67 11.88
C ALA A 99 -6.94 -6.16 12.46
N VAL A 100 -6.49 -4.95 12.08
CA VAL A 100 -5.27 -4.35 12.59
C VAL A 100 -5.47 -3.72 13.98
N SER A 101 -6.50 -2.88 14.15
CA SER A 101 -6.76 -2.22 15.43
C SER A 101 -7.15 -3.21 16.54
N GLY A 102 -7.88 -4.28 16.19
CA GLY A 102 -8.27 -5.36 17.11
C GLY A 102 -7.19 -6.42 17.35
N GLY A 103 -6.03 -6.32 16.69
CA GLY A 103 -4.88 -7.21 16.95
C GLY A 103 -4.92 -8.57 16.27
N GLN A 104 -5.84 -8.81 15.37
CA GLN A 104 -5.85 -10.02 14.53
C GLN A 104 -4.71 -10.03 13.51
N ALA A 105 -4.30 -8.84 13.06
CA ALA A 105 -3.14 -8.64 12.21
C ALA A 105 -2.21 -7.56 12.79
N ASP A 106 -0.92 -7.70 12.52
CA ASP A 106 0.10 -6.74 12.93
C ASP A 106 0.27 -5.62 11.88
N MET A 107 -0.08 -5.88 10.64
CA MET A 107 -0.16 -4.90 9.55
C MET A 107 -1.12 -5.36 8.46
N GLU A 108 -1.58 -4.42 7.58
CA GLU A 108 -2.40 -4.75 6.40
C GLU A 108 -1.69 -4.32 5.12
N CYS A 109 -1.56 -5.26 4.20
CA CYS A 109 -0.85 -5.16 2.93
C CYS A 109 -1.84 -5.18 1.75
N GLY A 110 -2.66 -4.15 1.67
CA GLY A 110 -3.67 -3.98 0.62
C GLY A 110 -3.54 -2.66 -0.14
N ALA A 111 -4.47 -2.39 -1.04
CA ALA A 111 -4.62 -1.09 -1.69
C ALA A 111 -5.43 -0.17 -0.77
N THR A 112 -4.79 0.38 0.25
CA THR A 112 -5.48 1.18 1.27
C THR A 112 -5.03 2.63 1.25
N THR A 113 -5.95 3.50 0.85
CA THR A 113 -5.75 4.94 0.78
C THR A 113 -5.61 5.55 2.17
N VAL A 114 -4.57 6.34 2.36
CA VAL A 114 -4.36 7.17 3.55
C VAL A 114 -5.36 8.33 3.53
N THR A 115 -6.14 8.47 4.59
CA THR A 115 -7.01 9.65 4.80
C THR A 115 -6.96 10.11 6.24
N LEU A 116 -7.19 11.40 6.48
CA LEU A 116 -7.24 11.95 7.85
C LEU A 116 -8.33 11.27 8.71
N GLY A 117 -9.43 10.86 8.08
CA GLY A 117 -10.48 10.10 8.78
C GLY A 117 -9.99 8.75 9.29
N ARG A 118 -9.31 7.98 8.41
CA ARG A 118 -8.77 6.64 8.73
C ARG A 118 -7.63 6.70 9.76
N MET A 119 -6.85 7.78 9.76
CA MET A 119 -5.80 8.00 10.76
C MET A 119 -6.33 8.13 12.21
N LYS A 120 -7.63 8.34 12.38
CA LYS A 120 -8.26 8.32 13.72
C LYS A 120 -8.37 6.90 14.29
N GLU A 121 -8.39 5.88 13.43
CA GLU A 121 -8.59 4.47 13.79
C GLU A 121 -7.30 3.65 13.73
N VAL A 122 -6.47 3.91 12.73
CA VAL A 122 -5.24 3.15 12.42
C VAL A 122 -4.06 4.07 12.14
N GLY A 123 -2.85 3.51 12.20
CA GLY A 123 -1.63 4.13 11.70
C GLY A 123 -1.37 3.77 10.22
N PHE A 124 -0.43 4.48 9.62
CA PHE A 124 0.02 4.23 8.25
C PHE A 124 1.54 4.34 8.18
N SER A 125 2.15 3.55 7.32
CA SER A 125 3.55 3.69 6.91
C SER A 125 3.76 4.92 6.01
N SER A 126 4.99 5.14 5.59
CA SER A 126 5.31 5.91 4.39
C SER A 126 4.52 5.38 3.19
N LEU A 127 4.26 6.25 2.19
CA LEU A 127 3.46 5.88 1.02
C LEU A 127 4.14 4.77 0.21
N THR A 128 3.32 3.85 -0.32
CA THR A 128 3.76 2.71 -1.12
C THR A 128 3.33 2.78 -2.57
N PHE A 129 2.28 3.54 -2.86
CA PHE A 129 1.77 3.77 -4.21
C PHE A 129 0.92 5.04 -4.27
N VAL A 130 0.65 5.52 -5.49
CA VAL A 130 -0.27 6.62 -5.76
C VAL A 130 -1.17 6.22 -6.90
N ASP A 131 -2.48 6.27 -6.67
CA ASP A 131 -3.51 6.03 -7.67
C ASP A 131 -4.52 7.19 -7.69
N GLY A 132 -5.62 7.06 -8.38
CA GLY A 132 -6.75 7.96 -8.41
C GLY A 132 -8.05 7.21 -8.64
N THR A 133 -9.17 7.74 -8.20
CA THR A 133 -10.48 7.17 -8.54
C THR A 133 -10.77 7.36 -10.01
N GLY A 134 -11.14 6.29 -10.70
CA GLY A 134 -11.56 6.25 -12.11
C GLY A 134 -12.93 5.62 -12.27
N LEU A 135 -13.35 5.53 -13.51
CA LEU A 135 -14.65 4.98 -13.91
C LEU A 135 -14.42 3.96 -15.03
N LEU A 136 -14.78 2.71 -14.78
CA LEU A 136 -14.80 1.63 -15.76
C LEU A 136 -16.19 1.58 -16.39
N VAL A 137 -16.26 1.59 -17.71
CA VAL A 137 -17.50 1.56 -18.50
C VAL A 137 -17.43 0.48 -19.56
N ARG A 138 -18.59 0.11 -20.15
CA ARG A 138 -18.57 -0.66 -21.40
C ARG A 138 -18.03 0.21 -22.53
N SER A 139 -17.19 -0.35 -23.42
CA SER A 139 -16.61 0.36 -24.58
C SER A 139 -17.67 0.93 -25.53
N SER A 140 -18.89 0.37 -25.50
CA SER A 140 -20.05 0.88 -26.23
C SER A 140 -20.69 2.12 -25.58
N THR A 141 -20.30 2.46 -24.34
CA THR A 141 -20.80 3.68 -23.66
C THR A 141 -20.22 4.89 -24.37
N ALA A 142 -21.08 5.77 -24.87
CA ALA A 142 -20.64 7.03 -25.48
C ALA A 142 -20.09 7.97 -24.39
N GLY A 143 -18.97 8.66 -24.68
CA GLY A 143 -18.36 9.65 -23.82
C GLY A 143 -17.04 9.21 -23.18
N ASN A 144 -16.31 10.20 -22.63
CA ASN A 144 -14.97 10.02 -22.07
C ASN A 144 -14.79 10.59 -20.65
N SER A 145 -15.88 11.09 -20.06
CA SER A 145 -15.84 11.81 -18.78
C SER A 145 -17.02 11.46 -17.87
N LEU A 146 -16.92 11.87 -16.61
CA LEU A 146 -18.03 11.75 -15.64
C LEU A 146 -19.31 12.44 -16.13
N MET A 147 -19.21 13.54 -16.91
CA MET A 147 -20.39 14.29 -17.39
C MET A 147 -21.28 13.44 -18.29
N ASP A 148 -20.72 12.49 -19.03
CA ASP A 148 -21.44 11.59 -19.93
C ASP A 148 -22.26 10.53 -19.18
N LEU A 149 -22.10 10.45 -17.86
CA LEU A 149 -22.84 9.57 -16.99
C LEU A 149 -24.10 10.23 -16.35
N ALA A 150 -24.48 11.43 -16.79
CA ALA A 150 -25.73 12.07 -16.36
C ALA A 150 -26.92 11.12 -16.62
N ASN A 151 -27.77 10.95 -15.59
CA ASN A 151 -28.93 10.03 -15.55
C ASN A 151 -28.57 8.53 -15.74
N LYS A 152 -27.31 8.17 -15.59
CA LYS A 152 -26.80 6.79 -15.62
C LYS A 152 -26.61 6.23 -14.20
N LYS A 153 -26.45 4.90 -14.14
CA LYS A 153 -26.18 4.17 -12.88
C LYS A 153 -24.69 3.94 -12.71
N VAL A 154 -24.12 4.43 -11.61
CA VAL A 154 -22.70 4.27 -11.29
C VAL A 154 -22.56 3.41 -10.03
N GLY A 155 -22.03 2.20 -10.19
CA GLY A 155 -21.71 1.29 -9.09
C GLY A 155 -20.46 1.78 -8.35
N VAL A 156 -20.45 1.63 -7.01
CA VAL A 156 -19.28 1.89 -6.17
C VAL A 156 -19.31 1.06 -4.91
N ILE A 157 -18.14 0.65 -4.40
CA ILE A 157 -18.07 -0.11 -3.14
C ILE A 157 -18.25 0.85 -1.96
N THR A 158 -19.26 0.58 -1.14
CA THR A 158 -19.55 1.38 0.06
C THR A 158 -18.38 1.36 1.07
N GLY A 159 -18.12 2.52 1.71
CA GLY A 159 -17.06 2.71 2.72
C GLY A 159 -15.67 2.91 2.10
N THR A 160 -15.58 3.06 0.78
CA THR A 160 -14.32 3.39 0.10
C THR A 160 -14.10 4.91 -0.01
N SER A 161 -12.84 5.31 -0.26
CA SER A 161 -12.51 6.68 -0.68
C SER A 161 -13.13 7.02 -2.04
N ASN A 162 -13.28 6.01 -2.90
CA ASN A 162 -13.89 6.17 -4.23
C ASN A 162 -15.37 6.58 -4.16
N GLU A 163 -16.13 6.05 -3.19
CA GLU A 163 -17.53 6.46 -2.98
C GLU A 163 -17.62 7.96 -2.68
N ARG A 164 -16.75 8.47 -1.78
CA ARG A 164 -16.69 9.89 -1.47
C ARG A 164 -16.20 10.71 -2.65
N ALA A 165 -15.13 10.28 -3.32
CA ALA A 165 -14.58 10.97 -4.49
C ALA A 165 -15.61 11.08 -5.63
N LEU A 166 -16.38 10.01 -5.88
CA LEU A 166 -17.48 10.03 -6.84
C LEU A 166 -18.54 11.06 -6.45
N ALA A 167 -19.00 11.05 -5.20
CA ALA A 167 -20.01 11.98 -4.73
C ALA A 167 -19.55 13.45 -4.82
N GLU A 168 -18.30 13.74 -4.42
CA GLU A 168 -17.70 15.06 -4.50
C GLU A 168 -17.56 15.53 -5.96
N ALA A 169 -17.09 14.64 -6.87
CA ALA A 169 -16.95 14.95 -8.30
C ALA A 169 -18.31 15.18 -8.98
N MET A 170 -19.31 14.37 -8.67
CA MET A 170 -20.70 14.55 -9.15
C MET A 170 -21.26 15.90 -8.73
N LYS A 171 -21.07 16.28 -7.45
CA LYS A 171 -21.49 17.57 -6.93
C LYS A 171 -20.75 18.74 -7.63
N ALA A 172 -19.43 18.65 -7.73
CA ALA A 172 -18.60 19.72 -8.31
C ALA A 172 -18.89 19.95 -9.80
N LYS A 173 -19.16 18.87 -10.55
CA LYS A 173 -19.48 18.93 -11.99
C LYS A 173 -21.00 18.99 -12.27
N MET A 174 -21.84 19.07 -11.24
CA MET A 174 -23.31 19.10 -11.34
C MET A 174 -23.88 17.94 -12.15
N VAL A 175 -23.29 16.75 -11.99
CA VAL A 175 -23.72 15.52 -12.67
C VAL A 175 -24.74 14.80 -11.81
N ASN A 176 -25.95 14.61 -12.35
CA ASN A 176 -27.00 13.82 -11.70
C ASN A 176 -26.91 12.38 -12.20
N ALA A 177 -26.15 11.52 -11.51
CA ALA A 177 -26.10 10.08 -11.75
C ALA A 177 -26.64 9.33 -10.54
N GLN A 178 -27.20 8.13 -10.75
CA GLN A 178 -27.67 7.28 -9.67
C GLN A 178 -26.52 6.44 -9.13
N VAL A 179 -26.12 6.66 -7.88
CA VAL A 179 -25.10 5.83 -7.21
C VAL A 179 -25.72 4.52 -6.76
N VAL A 180 -25.11 3.40 -7.16
CA VAL A 180 -25.53 2.04 -6.82
C VAL A 180 -24.47 1.40 -5.91
N PRO A 181 -24.78 1.11 -4.64
CA PRO A 181 -23.84 0.45 -3.74
C PRO A 181 -23.60 -0.99 -4.17
N VAL A 182 -22.33 -1.41 -4.22
CA VAL A 182 -21.92 -2.80 -4.44
C VAL A 182 -21.04 -3.29 -3.29
N LYS A 183 -20.98 -4.60 -3.06
CA LYS A 183 -20.25 -5.20 -1.92
C LYS A 183 -18.80 -5.54 -2.25
N SER A 184 -18.51 -5.85 -3.53
CA SER A 184 -17.21 -6.30 -3.97
C SER A 184 -16.92 -5.84 -5.41
N ARG A 185 -15.65 -5.94 -5.83
CA ARG A 185 -15.24 -5.66 -7.22
C ARG A 185 -15.85 -6.64 -8.21
N ASP A 186 -15.89 -7.92 -7.84
CA ASP A 186 -16.46 -8.96 -8.71
C ASP A 186 -17.96 -8.74 -8.93
N GLU A 187 -18.71 -8.30 -7.88
CA GLU A 187 -20.10 -7.90 -8.02
C GLU A 187 -20.24 -6.68 -8.95
N GLY A 188 -19.38 -5.65 -8.77
CA GLY A 188 -19.38 -4.46 -9.63
C GLY A 188 -19.11 -4.81 -11.09
N LEU A 189 -18.13 -5.68 -11.36
CA LEU A 189 -17.84 -6.18 -12.71
C LEU A 189 -19.04 -6.93 -13.31
N ALA A 190 -19.60 -7.88 -12.55
CA ALA A 190 -20.76 -8.65 -13.02
C ALA A 190 -21.97 -7.76 -13.36
N GLN A 191 -22.24 -6.74 -12.54
CA GLN A 191 -23.31 -5.77 -12.80
C GLN A 191 -23.01 -4.89 -14.02
N LEU A 192 -21.73 -4.50 -14.24
CA LEU A 192 -21.31 -3.72 -15.42
C LEU A 192 -21.43 -4.54 -16.71
N GLU A 193 -20.98 -5.80 -16.68
CA GLU A 193 -21.12 -6.73 -17.83
C GLU A 193 -22.59 -7.02 -18.17
N ALA A 194 -23.44 -7.17 -17.12
CA ALA A 194 -24.87 -7.39 -17.30
C ALA A 194 -25.64 -6.14 -17.72
N GLY A 195 -25.03 -4.96 -17.68
CA GLY A 195 -25.67 -3.68 -18.01
C GLY A 195 -26.64 -3.17 -16.95
N THR A 196 -26.62 -3.72 -15.73
CA THR A 196 -27.46 -3.24 -14.60
C THR A 196 -26.90 -1.96 -13.98
N ILE A 197 -25.59 -1.71 -14.16
CA ILE A 197 -24.94 -0.41 -13.98
C ILE A 197 -24.27 0.01 -15.30
N ASP A 198 -24.10 1.32 -15.50
CA ASP A 198 -23.48 1.89 -16.70
C ASP A 198 -21.98 2.14 -16.54
N ALA A 199 -21.54 2.39 -15.30
CA ALA A 199 -20.16 2.58 -14.91
C ALA A 199 -19.89 1.96 -13.54
N PHE A 200 -18.62 1.62 -13.28
CA PHE A 200 -18.14 1.18 -11.97
C PHE A 200 -16.99 2.07 -11.52
N ALA A 201 -17.15 2.73 -10.36
CA ALA A 201 -16.15 3.61 -9.78
C ALA A 201 -15.21 2.82 -8.86
N GLY A 202 -13.90 3.07 -9.00
CA GLY A 202 -12.85 2.44 -8.20
C GLY A 202 -11.49 3.07 -8.51
N ASP A 203 -10.45 2.59 -7.84
CA ASP A 203 -9.08 3.00 -8.14
C ASP A 203 -8.67 2.55 -9.54
N ARG A 204 -8.07 3.43 -10.32
CA ARG A 204 -7.80 3.24 -11.75
C ARG A 204 -7.02 1.95 -12.04
N VAL A 205 -5.96 1.70 -11.28
CA VAL A 205 -5.12 0.51 -11.47
C VAL A 205 -5.88 -0.76 -11.06
N LEU A 206 -6.70 -0.70 -10.00
CA LEU A 206 -7.58 -1.80 -9.61
C LEU A 206 -8.65 -2.08 -10.67
N LEU A 207 -9.20 -1.04 -11.31
CA LEU A 207 -10.16 -1.18 -12.41
C LEU A 207 -9.52 -1.82 -13.65
N VAL A 208 -8.27 -1.48 -13.98
CA VAL A 208 -7.51 -2.15 -15.06
C VAL A 208 -7.32 -3.64 -14.74
N GLY A 209 -6.90 -3.97 -13.51
CA GLY A 209 -6.78 -5.36 -13.08
C GLY A 209 -8.11 -6.11 -13.12
N LEU A 210 -9.20 -5.44 -12.75
CA LEU A 210 -10.55 -6.00 -12.79
C LEU A 210 -11.03 -6.24 -14.23
N ALA A 211 -10.79 -5.28 -15.15
CA ALA A 211 -11.13 -5.43 -16.56
C ALA A 211 -10.42 -6.63 -17.19
N GLY A 212 -9.20 -6.97 -16.74
CA GLY A 212 -8.49 -8.17 -17.16
C GLY A 212 -9.17 -9.49 -16.78
N LYS A 213 -10.09 -9.47 -15.79
CA LYS A 213 -10.92 -10.63 -15.40
C LYS A 213 -12.26 -10.72 -16.13
N ALA A 214 -12.63 -9.70 -16.92
CA ALA A 214 -13.88 -9.67 -17.66
C ALA A 214 -13.96 -10.81 -18.68
N ARG A 215 -15.16 -11.25 -19.02
CA ARG A 215 -15.39 -12.25 -20.07
C ARG A 215 -14.82 -11.81 -21.42
N ASP A 216 -14.95 -10.52 -21.72
CA ASP A 216 -14.28 -9.84 -22.83
C ASP A 216 -13.65 -8.55 -22.34
N PRO A 217 -12.34 -8.55 -22.03
CA PRO A 217 -11.63 -7.36 -21.55
C PRO A 217 -11.70 -6.17 -22.53
N LYS A 218 -11.86 -6.43 -23.84
CA LYS A 218 -11.93 -5.37 -24.86
C LYS A 218 -13.30 -4.67 -24.89
N SER A 219 -14.31 -5.28 -24.28
CA SER A 219 -15.64 -4.67 -24.14
C SER A 219 -15.70 -3.60 -23.05
N LEU A 220 -14.62 -3.41 -22.28
CA LEU A 220 -14.53 -2.45 -21.18
C LEU A 220 -13.49 -1.37 -21.49
N ALA A 221 -13.75 -0.15 -21.02
CA ALA A 221 -12.87 1.00 -21.15
C ALA A 221 -12.80 1.80 -19.85
N LEU A 222 -11.63 2.31 -19.53
CA LEU A 222 -11.45 3.23 -18.41
C LEU A 222 -11.60 4.66 -18.94
N LEU A 223 -12.48 5.45 -18.31
CA LEU A 223 -12.63 6.87 -18.66
C LEU A 223 -11.36 7.66 -18.34
N GLY A 224 -11.12 8.75 -19.11
CA GLY A 224 -9.92 9.57 -18.99
C GLY A 224 -9.77 10.28 -17.63
N ASP A 225 -10.89 10.70 -17.03
CA ASP A 225 -10.90 11.47 -15.78
C ASP A 225 -10.35 10.68 -14.59
N ALA A 226 -9.48 11.31 -13.78
CA ALA A 226 -9.19 10.92 -12.42
C ALA A 226 -10.00 11.83 -11.48
N LEU A 227 -10.84 11.23 -10.62
CA LEU A 227 -11.76 11.98 -9.75
C LEU A 227 -11.12 12.34 -8.40
N SER A 228 -10.02 11.70 -8.03
CA SER A 228 -9.33 11.91 -6.76
C SER A 228 -7.85 11.56 -6.84
N TYR A 229 -7.16 11.86 -5.74
CA TYR A 229 -5.81 11.40 -5.42
C TYR A 229 -5.91 10.33 -4.33
N GLU A 230 -5.35 9.14 -4.60
CA GLU A 230 -5.44 7.97 -3.73
C GLU A 230 -4.02 7.51 -3.31
N PRO A 231 -3.43 8.11 -2.25
CA PRO A 231 -2.13 7.67 -1.73
C PRO A 231 -2.29 6.40 -0.90
N TYR A 232 -1.59 5.34 -1.26
CA TYR A 232 -1.62 4.07 -0.52
C TYR A 232 -0.48 3.95 0.45
N ALA A 233 -0.75 3.25 1.57
CA ALA A 233 0.26 2.87 2.55
C ALA A 233 -0.10 1.53 3.21
N ILE A 234 0.87 0.92 3.88
CA ILE A 234 0.64 -0.22 4.77
C ILE A 234 -0.11 0.29 6.00
N VAL A 235 -1.23 -0.38 6.34
CA VAL A 235 -1.97 -0.06 7.56
C VAL A 235 -1.29 -0.70 8.75
N LEU A 236 -1.11 0.09 9.80
CA LEU A 236 -0.41 -0.27 11.03
C LEU A 236 -1.29 0.01 12.26
N PRO A 237 -1.01 -0.58 13.41
CA PRO A 237 -1.66 -0.20 14.66
C PRO A 237 -1.42 1.28 14.97
N ARG A 238 -2.46 1.96 15.41
CA ARG A 238 -2.37 3.37 15.76
C ARG A 238 -1.47 3.57 17.00
N GLY A 239 -0.49 4.47 16.90
CA GLY A 239 0.41 4.82 18.01
C GLY A 239 1.55 3.84 18.23
N ASP A 240 1.66 2.76 17.47
CA ASP A 240 2.80 1.83 17.53
C ASP A 240 3.99 2.40 16.73
N TRP A 241 4.78 3.23 17.40
CA TRP A 241 5.91 3.91 16.78
C TRP A 241 7.04 2.97 16.39
N ALA A 242 7.32 1.95 17.22
CA ALA A 242 8.37 0.99 16.94
C ALA A 242 8.04 0.19 15.65
N MET A 243 6.82 -0.32 15.55
CA MET A 243 6.37 -1.03 14.34
C MET A 243 6.39 -0.11 13.12
N ARG A 244 5.90 1.12 13.24
CA ARG A 244 5.93 2.10 12.16
C ARG A 244 7.36 2.41 11.71
N HIS A 245 8.26 2.70 12.65
CA HIS A 245 9.66 2.97 12.34
C HIS A 245 10.33 1.80 11.61
N ALA A 246 10.11 0.56 12.07
CA ALA A 246 10.67 -0.62 11.42
C ALA A 246 10.16 -0.80 9.98
N VAL A 247 8.86 -0.58 9.76
CA VAL A 247 8.26 -0.64 8.41
C VAL A 247 8.78 0.48 7.52
N ASP A 248 8.85 1.72 8.02
CA ASP A 248 9.33 2.88 7.25
C ASP A 248 10.81 2.75 6.90
N ALA A 249 11.65 2.29 7.83
CA ALA A 249 13.06 2.00 7.57
C ALA A 249 13.24 0.90 6.51
N ALA A 250 12.44 -0.16 6.57
CA ALA A 250 12.44 -1.21 5.56
C ALA A 250 12.03 -0.67 4.18
N LEU A 251 10.97 0.14 4.10
CA LEU A 251 10.52 0.77 2.85
C LEU A 251 11.59 1.69 2.28
N ALA A 252 12.25 2.51 3.11
CA ALA A 252 13.33 3.39 2.68
C ALA A 252 14.50 2.60 2.05
N GLN A 253 14.88 1.46 2.64
CA GLN A 253 15.90 0.57 2.08
C GLN A 253 15.45 -0.06 0.76
N ILE A 254 14.19 -0.52 0.67
CA ILE A 254 13.64 -1.10 -0.56
C ILE A 254 13.66 -0.06 -1.69
N TYR A 255 13.28 1.19 -1.40
CA TYR A 255 13.27 2.28 -2.39
C TYR A 255 14.66 2.70 -2.86
N LYS A 256 15.71 2.45 -2.07
CA LYS A 256 17.13 2.65 -2.44
C LYS A 256 17.72 1.49 -3.24
N SER A 257 17.06 0.32 -3.25
CA SER A 257 17.59 -0.93 -3.79
C SER A 257 17.02 -1.31 -5.18
N SER A 258 17.54 -2.37 -5.78
CA SER A 258 17.00 -2.98 -7.00
C SER A 258 15.68 -3.71 -6.78
N ALA A 259 15.29 -4.00 -5.52
CA ALA A 259 14.07 -4.73 -5.22
C ALA A 259 12.81 -3.97 -5.66
N LEU A 260 12.78 -2.64 -5.54
CA LEU A 260 11.63 -1.86 -5.96
C LEU A 260 11.35 -1.96 -7.47
N PRO A 261 12.30 -1.70 -8.38
CA PRO A 261 12.07 -1.91 -9.81
C PRO A 261 11.67 -3.34 -10.16
N GLU A 262 12.22 -4.34 -9.50
CA GLU A 262 11.88 -5.76 -9.74
C GLU A 262 10.42 -6.04 -9.35
N ILE A 263 9.99 -5.60 -8.15
CA ILE A 263 8.61 -5.74 -7.68
C ILE A 263 7.66 -4.95 -8.60
N TYR A 264 8.00 -3.70 -8.93
CA TYR A 264 7.18 -2.88 -9.82
C TYR A 264 6.99 -3.52 -11.19
N ASN A 265 8.07 -3.93 -11.84
CA ASN A 265 8.03 -4.52 -13.17
C ASN A 265 7.26 -5.84 -13.22
N ARG A 266 7.31 -6.64 -12.15
CA ARG A 266 6.53 -7.88 -12.05
C ARG A 266 5.04 -7.62 -12.15
N TRP A 267 4.54 -6.56 -11.54
CA TRP A 267 3.10 -6.31 -11.41
C TRP A 267 2.57 -5.25 -12.40
N PHE A 268 3.41 -4.30 -12.75
CA PHE A 268 3.03 -3.14 -13.55
C PHE A 268 3.87 -2.97 -14.83
N GLY A 269 4.86 -3.82 -15.08
CA GLY A 269 5.72 -3.70 -16.26
C GLY A 269 4.96 -3.66 -17.58
N ALA A 270 3.85 -4.41 -17.69
CA ALA A 270 2.96 -4.36 -18.84
C ALA A 270 2.20 -3.02 -19.00
N LEU A 271 2.06 -2.24 -17.93
CA LEU A 271 1.45 -0.90 -17.95
C LEU A 271 2.47 0.21 -18.24
N GLY A 272 3.77 -0.13 -18.31
CA GLY A 272 4.85 0.80 -18.58
C GLY A 272 5.60 1.26 -17.32
N ARG A 273 6.30 2.40 -17.45
CA ARG A 273 7.08 2.97 -16.34
C ARG A 273 6.19 3.59 -15.27
N PRO A 274 6.69 3.74 -14.03
CA PRO A 274 5.98 4.49 -13.02
C PRO A 274 5.61 5.90 -13.51
N SER A 275 4.45 6.40 -13.10
CA SER A 275 4.06 7.78 -13.40
C SER A 275 5.02 8.76 -12.70
N PRO A 276 5.17 10.02 -13.19
CA PRO A 276 6.06 11.01 -12.56
C PRO A 276 5.78 11.23 -11.07
N ILE A 277 4.51 11.25 -10.66
CA ILE A 277 4.14 11.39 -9.25
C ILE A 277 4.58 10.18 -8.42
N LEU A 278 4.51 8.99 -8.99
CA LEU A 278 4.95 7.76 -8.32
C LEU A 278 6.50 7.71 -8.20
N GLU A 279 7.22 8.15 -9.23
CA GLU A 279 8.68 8.27 -9.18
C GLU A 279 9.13 9.27 -8.11
N VAL A 280 8.47 10.43 -8.02
CA VAL A 280 8.74 11.43 -6.97
C VAL A 280 8.45 10.86 -5.59
N MET A 281 7.31 10.17 -5.42
CA MET A 281 6.96 9.54 -4.14
C MET A 281 8.04 8.52 -3.71
N TYR A 282 8.49 7.65 -4.60
CA TYR A 282 9.59 6.71 -4.28
C TYR A 282 10.89 7.44 -3.96
N GLY A 283 11.19 8.52 -4.70
CA GLY A 283 12.35 9.36 -4.44
C GLY A 283 12.35 9.98 -3.05
N LEU A 284 11.22 10.56 -2.64
CA LEU A 284 11.02 11.13 -1.31
C LEU A 284 11.02 10.08 -0.20
N GLY A 285 10.59 8.84 -0.51
CA GLY A 285 10.61 7.72 0.43
C GLY A 285 12.01 7.14 0.73
N ARG A 286 13.04 7.57 0.02
CA ARG A 286 14.46 7.19 0.27
C ARG A 286 15.04 7.97 1.45
N LEU A 287 14.39 7.84 2.61
CA LEU A 287 14.81 8.58 3.80
C LEU A 287 16.29 8.30 4.13
N PRO A 288 17.09 9.33 4.48
CA PRO A 288 18.46 9.13 4.99
C PRO A 288 18.43 8.47 6.37
N ASP A 289 19.60 7.87 6.75
CA ASP A 289 19.81 7.31 8.09
C ASP A 289 20.08 8.43 9.09
#